data_e5e98c63f45ee65190d20302c6399e71
#
_entry.id   e5e98c63f45ee65190d20302c6399e71
#
_cell.length_a   1.000
_cell.length_b   1.000
_cell.length_c   1.000
_cell.angle_alpha   90.00
_cell.angle_beta   90.00
_cell.angle_gamma   90.00
#
_symmetry.space_group_name_H-M   'P 1'
#
loop_
_entity.id
_entity.type
_entity.pdbx_description
1 polymer ?
#
loop_
_entity_poly.entity_id
_entity_poly.type
_entity_poly.pdbx_seq_one_letter_code
_entity_poly.pdbx_strand_id
1 'polypeptide(L)'
;MNISYEKLDICNFDEVLNGLCFSMAKYEPMGIASGLESNDIVSLYEPILRNSFETSFIAKDIVNNRIAGAIICNDFHYFTNLEEENISKKDEPIEYLLKTLENSFMNCEYYIRNIQNHTFYQYATYVSPDYGNQGIASNLYKISEKYAIENNYKNIFTISSGPISQHIRKNKLGFKFLDEIDYKSFQFNGINVFSNIKQVDTCKSLVKILNN
;
A
#
# COMPACT_ATOMS: atom_id res chain seq x y z
N MET A 1 -17.36 -12.53 15.82
CA MET A 1 -16.66 -11.28 15.49
C MET A 1 -17.50 -10.52 14.47
N ASN A 2 -17.72 -9.25 14.65
CA ASN A 2 -18.55 -8.44 13.75
C ASN A 2 -17.68 -7.31 13.20
N ILE A 3 -17.26 -7.42 11.93
CA ILE A 3 -16.39 -6.44 11.28
C ILE A 3 -17.24 -5.53 10.39
N SER A 4 -17.21 -4.23 10.67
CA SER A 4 -17.68 -3.19 9.75
C SER A 4 -16.56 -2.71 8.84
N TYR A 5 -16.93 -2.25 7.66
CA TYR A 5 -16.01 -1.62 6.71
C TYR A 5 -16.54 -0.21 6.43
N GLU A 6 -15.74 0.79 6.76
CA GLU A 6 -16.15 2.19 6.70
C GLU A 6 -15.01 3.08 6.20
N LYS A 7 -15.31 4.30 5.80
CA LYS A 7 -14.29 5.28 5.45
C LYS A 7 -13.43 5.60 6.68
N LEU A 8 -12.16 5.89 6.42
CA LEU A 8 -11.27 6.44 7.44
C LEU A 8 -11.78 7.83 7.85
N ASP A 9 -11.77 8.11 9.14
CA ASP A 9 -12.05 9.44 9.70
C ASP A 9 -11.02 9.85 10.75
N ILE A 10 -11.10 11.09 11.19
CA ILE A 10 -10.14 11.67 12.14
C ILE A 10 -10.14 10.95 13.50
N CYS A 11 -11.26 10.38 13.91
CA CYS A 11 -11.37 9.68 15.20
C CYS A 11 -10.55 8.38 15.24
N ASN A 12 -10.25 7.82 14.07
CA ASN A 12 -9.48 6.58 13.93
C ASN A 12 -8.04 6.83 13.50
N PHE A 13 -7.64 8.10 13.31
CA PHE A 13 -6.35 8.47 12.71
C PHE A 13 -5.16 7.86 13.45
N ASP A 14 -5.05 8.11 14.76
CA ASP A 14 -3.90 7.67 15.56
C ASP A 14 -3.81 6.14 15.63
N GLU A 15 -4.95 5.45 15.77
CA GLU A 15 -4.96 3.98 15.80
C GLU A 15 -4.54 3.40 14.46
N VAL A 16 -4.99 3.98 13.35
CA VAL A 16 -4.62 3.56 11.99
C VAL A 16 -3.15 3.86 11.71
N LEU A 17 -2.66 5.06 12.05
CA LEU A 17 -1.25 5.42 11.86
C LEU A 17 -0.32 4.48 12.63
N ASN A 18 -0.61 4.25 13.91
CA ASN A 18 0.16 3.33 14.74
C ASN A 18 0.15 1.90 14.20
N GLY A 19 -1.05 1.41 13.79
CA GLY A 19 -1.21 0.07 13.21
C GLY A 19 -0.44 -0.10 11.89
N LEU A 20 -0.47 0.92 11.04
CA LEU A 20 0.25 0.95 9.77
C LEU A 20 1.76 0.94 10.00
N CYS A 21 2.29 1.87 10.80
CA CYS A 21 3.72 1.96 11.10
C CYS A 21 4.24 0.68 11.78
N PHE A 22 3.49 0.13 12.72
CA PHE A 22 3.83 -1.15 13.36
C PHE A 22 3.88 -2.29 12.34
N SER A 23 2.89 -2.39 11.46
CA SER A 23 2.82 -3.43 10.44
C SER A 23 3.98 -3.34 9.45
N MET A 24 4.30 -2.14 8.99
CA MET A 24 5.42 -1.90 8.07
C MET A 24 6.77 -2.26 8.70
N ALA A 25 6.98 -1.94 9.96
CA ALA A 25 8.22 -2.27 10.67
C ALA A 25 8.35 -3.77 11.02
N LYS A 26 7.24 -4.49 11.28
CA LYS A 26 7.28 -5.84 11.85
C LYS A 26 6.89 -6.97 10.91
N TYR A 27 6.13 -6.67 9.85
CA TYR A 27 5.57 -7.72 8.97
C TYR A 27 5.84 -7.48 7.49
N GLU A 28 6.18 -6.25 7.09
CA GLU A 28 6.51 -5.94 5.71
C GLU A 28 7.96 -6.40 5.42
N PRO A 29 8.20 -7.19 4.33
CA PRO A 29 9.51 -7.78 4.07
C PRO A 29 10.67 -6.77 3.95
N MET A 30 10.47 -5.66 3.25
CA MET A 30 11.51 -4.63 3.09
C MET A 30 11.75 -3.86 4.38
N GLY A 31 10.68 -3.56 5.14
CA GLY A 31 10.78 -2.90 6.44
C GLY A 31 11.59 -3.72 7.44
N ILE A 32 11.35 -5.04 7.51
CA ILE A 32 12.14 -5.97 8.32
C ILE A 32 13.60 -5.99 7.85
N ALA A 33 13.82 -6.09 6.54
CA ALA A 33 15.17 -6.18 5.96
C ALA A 33 15.98 -4.90 6.18
N SER A 34 15.34 -3.73 6.17
CA SER A 34 15.94 -2.42 6.46
C SER A 34 16.11 -2.15 7.96
N GLY A 35 15.58 -3.01 8.83
CA GLY A 35 15.58 -2.78 10.27
C GLY A 35 14.77 -1.55 10.70
N LEU A 36 13.63 -1.28 10.01
CA LEU A 36 12.73 -0.19 10.37
C LEU A 36 12.11 -0.40 11.75
N GLU A 37 11.98 0.70 12.46
CA GLU A 37 11.13 0.81 13.65
C GLU A 37 9.92 1.69 13.34
N SER A 38 8.83 1.53 14.10
CA SER A 38 7.60 2.28 13.82
C SER A 38 7.82 3.80 13.79
N ASN A 39 8.70 4.32 14.66
CA ASN A 39 9.01 5.74 14.71
C ASN A 39 9.80 6.25 13.49
N ASP A 40 10.54 5.38 12.79
CA ASP A 40 11.32 5.77 11.61
C ASP A 40 10.41 6.21 10.44
N ILE A 41 9.14 5.75 10.43
CA ILE A 41 8.21 5.88 9.30
C ILE A 41 6.95 6.70 9.61
N VAL A 42 6.80 7.21 10.83
CA VAL A 42 5.65 8.08 11.18
C VAL A 42 5.62 9.33 10.30
N SER A 43 6.77 10.00 10.12
CA SER A 43 6.88 11.22 9.30
C SER A 43 6.52 11.00 7.83
N LEU A 44 6.70 9.79 7.31
CA LEU A 44 6.29 9.42 5.95
C LEU A 44 4.78 9.19 5.86
N TYR A 45 4.23 8.36 6.76
CA TYR A 45 2.83 7.95 6.66
C TYR A 45 1.82 8.98 7.18
N GLU A 46 2.20 9.81 8.15
CA GLU A 46 1.30 10.82 8.72
C GLU A 46 0.74 11.79 7.68
N PRO A 47 1.54 12.46 6.82
CA PRO A 47 1.01 13.36 5.81
C PRO A 47 0.18 12.64 4.75
N ILE A 48 0.57 11.44 4.35
CA ILE A 48 -0.19 10.60 3.41
C ILE A 48 -1.57 10.29 3.99
N LEU A 49 -1.61 9.82 5.24
CA LEU A 49 -2.86 9.46 5.90
C LEU A 49 -3.78 10.65 6.09
N ARG A 50 -3.25 11.83 6.49
CA ARG A 50 -4.04 13.09 6.63
C ARG A 50 -4.70 13.52 5.32
N ASN A 51 -4.08 13.27 4.19
CA ASN A 51 -4.60 13.63 2.88
C ASN A 51 -5.43 12.53 2.21
N SER A 52 -5.69 11.42 2.91
CA SER A 52 -6.33 10.22 2.33
C SER A 52 -7.64 9.82 3.00
N PHE A 53 -8.25 10.66 3.86
CA PHE A 53 -9.49 10.32 4.56
C PHE A 53 -10.65 9.94 3.64
N GLU A 54 -10.83 10.70 2.56
CA GLU A 54 -11.95 10.49 1.63
C GLU A 54 -11.81 9.22 0.77
N THR A 55 -10.61 8.72 0.63
CA THR A 55 -10.25 7.65 -0.31
C THR A 55 -9.83 6.36 0.38
N SER A 56 -9.62 6.40 1.70
CA SER A 56 -9.13 5.28 2.52
C SER A 56 -10.24 4.64 3.34
N PHE A 57 -10.02 3.37 3.71
CA PHE A 57 -11.03 2.56 4.41
C PHE A 57 -10.42 1.80 5.57
N ILE A 58 -11.24 1.58 6.60
CA ILE A 58 -10.91 0.77 7.77
C ILE A 58 -11.83 -0.44 7.88
N ALA A 59 -11.30 -1.48 8.49
CA ALA A 59 -12.06 -2.61 9.00
C ALA A 59 -12.08 -2.49 10.53
N LYS A 60 -13.26 -2.36 11.13
CA LYS A 60 -13.45 -2.14 12.56
C LYS A 60 -14.20 -3.30 13.19
N ASP A 61 -13.64 -3.88 14.24
CA ASP A 61 -14.35 -4.80 15.13
C ASP A 61 -15.28 -3.99 16.03
N ILE A 62 -16.58 -4.01 15.72
CA ILE A 62 -17.59 -3.23 16.46
C ILE A 62 -17.87 -3.78 17.85
N VAL A 63 -17.53 -5.04 18.13
CA VAL A 63 -17.72 -5.63 19.48
C VAL A 63 -16.64 -5.13 20.42
N ASN A 64 -15.39 -5.10 19.96
CA ASN A 64 -14.23 -4.70 20.77
C ASN A 64 -13.85 -3.23 20.56
N ASN A 65 -14.53 -2.53 19.65
CA ASN A 65 -14.25 -1.14 19.25
C ASN A 65 -12.77 -0.90 18.88
N ARG A 66 -12.17 -1.82 18.07
CA ARG A 66 -10.76 -1.79 17.64
C ARG A 66 -10.64 -1.82 16.12
N ILE A 67 -9.61 -1.20 15.61
CA ILE A 67 -9.27 -1.29 14.18
C ILE A 67 -8.61 -2.63 13.91
N ALA A 68 -9.26 -3.43 13.06
CA ALA A 68 -8.77 -4.74 12.62
C ALA A 68 -7.82 -4.63 11.42
N GLY A 69 -7.88 -3.54 10.67
CA GLY A 69 -7.01 -3.25 9.54
C GLY A 69 -7.45 -2.00 8.78
N ALA A 70 -6.60 -1.53 7.89
CA ALA A 70 -6.91 -0.41 7.02
C ALA A 70 -6.26 -0.56 5.63
N ILE A 71 -6.83 0.13 4.66
CA ILE A 71 -6.24 0.37 3.35
C ILE A 71 -6.15 1.87 3.10
N ILE A 72 -4.95 2.33 2.75
CA ILE A 72 -4.66 3.72 2.44
C ILE A 72 -4.61 3.87 0.93
N CYS A 73 -5.44 4.76 0.41
CA CYS A 73 -5.59 4.99 -1.01
C CYS A 73 -5.65 6.49 -1.30
N ASN A 74 -5.23 6.87 -2.50
CA ASN A 74 -5.46 8.21 -3.02
C ASN A 74 -5.40 8.19 -4.55
N ASP A 75 -5.68 9.33 -5.18
CA ASP A 75 -5.35 9.53 -6.58
C ASP A 75 -3.83 9.38 -6.78
N PHE A 76 -3.40 8.66 -7.82
CA PHE A 76 -1.97 8.49 -8.10
C PHE A 76 -1.26 9.82 -8.34
N HIS A 77 -1.98 10.80 -8.91
CA HIS A 77 -1.45 12.16 -9.12
C HIS A 77 -1.04 12.85 -7.79
N TYR A 78 -1.71 12.55 -6.69
CA TYR A 78 -1.31 13.06 -5.37
C TYR A 78 0.10 12.60 -5.02
N PHE A 79 0.42 11.30 -5.19
CA PHE A 79 1.73 10.75 -4.87
C PHE A 79 2.85 11.26 -5.78
N THR A 80 2.55 11.53 -7.07
CA THR A 80 3.55 12.08 -8.00
C THR A 80 3.96 13.51 -7.66
N ASN A 81 3.18 14.21 -6.84
CA ASN A 81 3.43 15.59 -6.41
C ASN A 81 3.74 15.70 -4.91
N LEU A 82 3.85 14.58 -4.20
CA LEU A 82 4.22 14.57 -2.80
C LEU A 82 5.71 14.93 -2.66
N GLU A 83 6.00 16.03 -1.96
CA GLU A 83 7.36 16.34 -1.54
C GLU A 83 7.71 15.46 -0.34
N GLU A 84 8.66 14.58 -0.52
CA GLU A 84 9.10 13.67 0.54
C GLU A 84 10.14 14.38 1.41
N GLU A 85 9.65 15.12 2.40
CA GLU A 85 10.48 15.68 3.44
C GLU A 85 10.69 14.64 4.57
N ASN A 86 11.94 14.49 5.02
CA ASN A 86 12.31 13.70 6.21
C ASN A 86 12.18 12.17 6.11
N ILE A 87 12.51 11.57 4.97
CA ILE A 87 12.65 10.11 4.86
C ILE A 87 13.83 9.65 5.72
N SER A 88 13.62 8.62 6.53
CA SER A 88 14.70 8.04 7.32
C SER A 88 15.69 7.31 6.42
N LYS A 89 16.98 7.29 6.82
CA LYS A 89 18.02 6.57 6.05
C LYS A 89 17.72 5.09 5.89
N LYS A 90 16.98 4.49 6.80
CA LYS A 90 16.56 3.08 6.72
C LYS A 90 15.45 2.88 5.68
N ASP A 91 14.67 3.91 5.42
CA ASP A 91 13.55 3.89 4.48
C ASP A 91 13.96 4.26 3.05
N GLU A 92 15.07 5.02 2.87
CA GLU A 92 15.57 5.42 1.56
C GLU A 92 15.65 4.28 0.52
N PRO A 93 16.14 3.05 0.84
CA PRO A 93 16.18 1.96 -0.12
C PRO A 93 14.80 1.46 -0.53
N ILE A 94 13.82 1.51 0.38
CA ILE A 94 12.43 1.12 0.14
C ILE A 94 11.81 2.11 -0.84
N GLU A 95 11.91 3.39 -0.53
CA GLU A 95 11.39 4.47 -1.38
C GLU A 95 12.01 4.44 -2.78
N TYR A 96 13.33 4.23 -2.88
CA TYR A 96 13.99 4.09 -4.17
C TYR A 96 13.43 2.94 -5.00
N LEU A 97 13.16 1.78 -4.37
CA LEU A 97 12.56 0.63 -5.04
C LEU A 97 11.12 0.93 -5.47
N LEU A 98 10.30 1.50 -4.58
CA LEU A 98 8.91 1.84 -4.87
C LEU A 98 8.82 2.85 -6.02
N LYS A 99 9.62 3.92 -5.99
CA LYS A 99 9.70 4.92 -7.07
C LYS A 99 10.14 4.33 -8.41
N THR A 100 11.02 3.32 -8.39
CA THR A 100 11.41 2.62 -9.62
C THR A 100 10.21 1.93 -10.26
N LEU A 101 9.38 1.24 -9.48
CA LEU A 101 8.16 0.59 -9.96
C LEU A 101 7.06 1.60 -10.34
N GLU A 102 6.93 2.72 -9.63
CA GLU A 102 6.02 3.82 -9.99
C GLU A 102 6.43 4.47 -11.29
N ASN A 103 7.72 4.68 -11.52
CA ASN A 103 8.24 5.21 -12.79
C ASN A 103 7.97 4.22 -13.95
N SER A 104 8.09 2.92 -13.72
CA SER A 104 7.72 1.91 -14.71
C SER A 104 6.23 2.01 -15.06
N PHE A 105 5.35 2.17 -14.07
CA PHE A 105 3.92 2.41 -14.31
C PHE A 105 3.67 3.70 -15.08
N MET A 106 4.33 4.80 -14.74
CA MET A 106 4.18 6.09 -15.44
C MET A 106 4.62 6.06 -16.91
N ASN A 107 5.38 5.05 -17.32
CA ASN A 107 5.81 4.84 -18.70
C ASN A 107 4.97 3.78 -19.44
N CYS A 108 3.97 3.19 -18.82
CA CYS A 108 3.10 2.19 -19.45
C CYS A 108 1.84 2.83 -20.09
N GLU A 109 1.17 2.04 -20.96
CA GLU A 109 -0.05 2.47 -21.67
C GLU A 109 -1.26 2.78 -20.77
N TYR A 110 -1.25 2.32 -19.53
CA TYR A 110 -2.36 2.50 -18.57
C TYR A 110 -2.31 3.83 -17.83
N TYR A 111 -1.19 4.56 -17.89
CA TYR A 111 -1.03 5.84 -17.21
C TYR A 111 -1.17 7.02 -18.19
N ILE A 112 -1.98 8.00 -17.81
CA ILE A 112 -2.10 9.27 -18.53
C ILE A 112 -1.68 10.39 -17.59
N ARG A 113 -0.64 11.13 -17.97
CA ARG A 113 -0.09 12.22 -17.17
C ARG A 113 -1.10 13.35 -16.95
N ASN A 114 -1.07 13.93 -15.75
CA ASN A 114 -1.82 15.13 -15.37
C ASN A 114 -3.36 15.01 -15.49
N ILE A 115 -3.92 13.80 -15.46
CA ILE A 115 -5.36 13.59 -15.37
C ILE A 115 -5.70 13.10 -13.97
N GLN A 116 -6.36 13.95 -13.19
CA GLN A 116 -6.96 13.58 -11.91
C GLN A 116 -8.08 12.55 -12.11
N ASN A 117 -8.30 11.72 -11.12
CA ASN A 117 -9.29 10.64 -11.13
C ASN A 117 -9.09 9.64 -12.29
N HIS A 118 -7.86 9.53 -12.82
CA HIS A 118 -7.53 8.52 -13.82
C HIS A 118 -7.07 7.22 -13.18
N THR A 119 -6.12 7.29 -12.27
CA THR A 119 -5.53 6.13 -11.60
C THR A 119 -5.72 6.21 -10.09
N PHE A 120 -6.42 5.24 -9.53
CA PHE A 120 -6.58 5.08 -8.09
C PHE A 120 -5.42 4.25 -7.55
N TYR A 121 -4.64 4.81 -6.61
CA TYR A 121 -3.51 4.12 -6.01
C TYR A 121 -3.91 3.50 -4.68
N GLN A 122 -3.93 2.18 -4.63
CA GLN A 122 -3.99 1.43 -3.38
C GLN A 122 -2.58 1.34 -2.80
N TYR A 123 -2.19 2.34 -2.02
CA TYR A 123 -0.81 2.58 -1.58
C TYR A 123 -0.34 1.59 -0.52
N ALA A 124 -1.03 1.52 0.62
CA ALA A 124 -0.64 0.65 1.73
C ALA A 124 -1.84 -0.08 2.34
N THR A 125 -1.62 -1.29 2.85
CA THR A 125 -2.67 -2.07 3.51
C THR A 125 -2.06 -2.84 4.66
N TYR A 126 -2.71 -2.78 5.83
CA TYR A 126 -2.37 -3.65 6.94
C TYR A 126 -3.60 -4.34 7.53
N VAL A 127 -3.37 -5.48 8.15
CA VAL A 127 -4.35 -6.18 8.99
C VAL A 127 -3.65 -6.52 10.30
N SER A 128 -4.25 -6.14 11.42
CA SER A 128 -3.71 -6.47 12.74
C SER A 128 -3.60 -8.00 12.90
N PRO A 129 -2.51 -8.51 13.49
CA PRO A 129 -2.26 -9.95 13.63
C PRO A 129 -3.40 -10.72 14.29
N ASP A 130 -4.06 -10.12 15.27
CA ASP A 130 -5.20 -10.71 15.98
C ASP A 130 -6.38 -11.01 15.05
N TYR A 131 -6.41 -10.39 13.88
CA TYR A 131 -7.46 -10.50 12.87
C TYR A 131 -6.99 -11.17 11.58
N GLY A 132 -5.87 -11.86 11.62
CA GLY A 132 -5.31 -12.59 10.48
C GLY A 132 -6.25 -13.68 9.94
N ASN A 133 -6.10 -14.01 8.65
CA ASN A 133 -6.82 -15.13 7.98
C ASN A 133 -8.36 -15.02 7.95
N GLN A 134 -8.94 -13.84 8.18
CA GLN A 134 -10.39 -13.61 8.20
C GLN A 134 -10.91 -12.91 6.95
N GLY A 135 -10.09 -12.81 5.91
CA GLY A 135 -10.47 -12.17 4.64
C GLY A 135 -10.52 -10.64 4.67
N ILE A 136 -10.07 -9.99 5.76
CA ILE A 136 -10.16 -8.53 5.95
C ILE A 136 -9.44 -7.79 4.83
N ALA A 137 -8.20 -8.16 4.49
CA ALA A 137 -7.47 -7.51 3.39
C ALA A 137 -8.23 -7.62 2.06
N SER A 138 -8.80 -8.80 1.76
CA SER A 138 -9.59 -8.98 0.53
C SER A 138 -10.83 -8.09 0.48
N ASN A 139 -11.48 -7.88 1.62
CA ASN A 139 -12.67 -7.01 1.69
C ASN A 139 -12.27 -5.52 1.61
N LEU A 140 -11.17 -5.12 2.23
CA LEU A 140 -10.62 -3.77 2.10
C LEU A 140 -10.27 -3.45 0.64
N TYR A 141 -9.66 -4.38 -0.09
CA TYR A 141 -9.39 -4.21 -1.53
C TYR A 141 -10.68 -4.06 -2.34
N LYS A 142 -11.72 -4.85 -2.04
CA LYS A 142 -13.01 -4.78 -2.76
C LYS A 142 -13.76 -3.48 -2.50
N ILE A 143 -13.77 -2.99 -1.26
CA ILE A 143 -14.48 -1.74 -0.95
C ILE A 143 -13.77 -0.53 -1.57
N SER A 144 -12.44 -0.51 -1.55
CA SER A 144 -11.67 0.54 -2.22
C SER A 144 -11.78 0.47 -3.75
N GLU A 145 -11.88 -0.74 -4.34
CA GLU A 145 -12.20 -0.91 -5.76
C GLU A 145 -13.58 -0.37 -6.11
N LYS A 146 -14.59 -0.69 -5.29
CA LYS A 146 -15.95 -0.16 -5.46
C LYS A 146 -15.93 1.37 -5.46
N TYR A 147 -15.23 1.97 -4.51
CA TYR A 147 -15.06 3.43 -4.46
C TYR A 147 -14.42 3.98 -5.75
N ALA A 148 -13.37 3.34 -6.26
CA ALA A 148 -12.71 3.76 -7.48
C ALA A 148 -13.66 3.73 -8.70
N ILE A 149 -14.49 2.69 -8.82
CA ILE A 149 -15.51 2.58 -9.86
C ILE A 149 -16.56 3.71 -9.73
N GLU A 150 -17.11 3.91 -8.53
CA GLU A 150 -18.14 4.93 -8.26
C GLU A 150 -17.63 6.36 -8.48
N ASN A 151 -16.31 6.58 -8.39
CA ASN A 151 -15.66 7.87 -8.64
C ASN A 151 -15.01 7.96 -10.04
N ASN A 152 -15.37 7.05 -10.97
CA ASN A 152 -14.99 7.07 -12.38
C ASN A 152 -13.49 6.92 -12.66
N TYR A 153 -12.71 6.38 -11.74
CA TYR A 153 -11.32 6.00 -12.04
C TYR A 153 -11.28 4.97 -13.17
N LYS A 154 -10.24 5.01 -13.99
CA LYS A 154 -10.08 4.11 -15.15
C LYS A 154 -9.28 2.87 -14.82
N ASN A 155 -8.40 2.98 -13.85
CA ASN A 155 -7.62 1.84 -13.36
C ASN A 155 -7.25 2.00 -11.88
N ILE A 156 -6.85 0.87 -11.29
CA ILE A 156 -6.25 0.81 -9.96
C ILE A 156 -4.81 0.38 -10.14
N PHE A 157 -3.88 1.16 -9.60
CA PHE A 157 -2.46 0.81 -9.50
C PHE A 157 -2.12 0.40 -8.07
N THR A 158 -1.13 -0.47 -7.91
CA THR A 158 -0.59 -0.85 -6.62
C THR A 158 0.78 -1.49 -6.74
N ILE A 159 1.58 -1.39 -5.68
CA ILE A 159 2.81 -2.16 -5.49
C ILE A 159 2.57 -3.19 -4.38
N SER A 160 3.00 -4.41 -4.60
CA SER A 160 2.83 -5.53 -3.68
C SER A 160 4.19 -6.14 -3.33
N SER A 161 4.66 -5.86 -2.15
CA SER A 161 5.97 -6.26 -1.63
C SER A 161 5.96 -7.64 -0.95
N GLY A 162 4.80 -8.09 -0.45
CA GLY A 162 4.67 -9.34 0.29
C GLY A 162 3.87 -10.42 -0.44
N PRO A 163 4.04 -11.71 -0.04
CA PRO A 163 3.43 -12.84 -0.74
C PRO A 163 1.91 -12.84 -0.66
N ILE A 164 1.34 -12.40 0.46
CA ILE A 164 -0.12 -12.40 0.69
C ILE A 164 -0.80 -11.39 -0.23
N SER A 165 -0.29 -10.15 -0.30
CA SER A 165 -0.84 -9.09 -1.16
C SER A 165 -0.73 -9.47 -2.64
N GLN A 166 0.41 -10.02 -3.07
CA GLN A 166 0.60 -10.52 -4.44
C GLN A 166 -0.40 -11.62 -4.79
N HIS A 167 -0.59 -12.61 -3.90
CA HIS A 167 -1.54 -13.71 -4.11
C HIS A 167 -2.98 -13.20 -4.24
N ILE A 168 -3.44 -12.35 -3.30
CA ILE A 168 -4.81 -11.84 -3.29
C ILE A 168 -5.08 -11.03 -4.56
N ARG A 169 -4.22 -10.07 -4.89
CA ARG A 169 -4.41 -9.16 -6.02
C ARG A 169 -4.39 -9.90 -7.36
N LYS A 170 -3.38 -10.74 -7.58
CA LYS A 170 -3.25 -11.49 -8.84
C LYS A 170 -4.30 -12.58 -8.98
N ASN A 171 -4.46 -13.44 -7.95
CA ASN A 171 -5.23 -14.69 -8.10
C ASN A 171 -6.70 -14.54 -7.74
N LYS A 172 -7.08 -13.55 -6.91
CA LYS A 172 -8.46 -13.38 -6.46
C LYS A 172 -9.15 -12.14 -7.01
N LEU A 173 -8.39 -11.08 -7.32
CA LEU A 173 -8.96 -9.79 -7.72
C LEU A 173 -8.68 -9.41 -9.18
N GLY A 174 -7.94 -10.24 -9.91
CA GLY A 174 -7.75 -10.07 -11.36
C GLY A 174 -6.82 -8.91 -11.76
N PHE A 175 -5.91 -8.50 -10.87
CA PHE A 175 -4.87 -7.56 -11.24
C PHE A 175 -3.91 -8.17 -12.26
N LYS A 176 -3.51 -7.37 -13.24
CA LYS A 176 -2.49 -7.71 -14.23
C LYS A 176 -1.11 -7.34 -13.70
N PHE A 177 -0.15 -8.16 -14.02
CA PHE A 177 1.26 -7.89 -13.76
C PHE A 177 1.77 -6.79 -14.71
N LEU A 178 2.57 -5.87 -14.18
CA LEU A 178 3.24 -4.82 -14.96
C LEU A 178 4.76 -5.01 -14.94
N ASP A 179 5.36 -4.95 -13.75
CA ASP A 179 6.80 -4.99 -13.58
C ASP A 179 7.17 -5.57 -12.22
N GLU A 180 8.42 -6.00 -12.05
CA GLU A 180 8.92 -6.50 -10.78
C GLU A 180 10.40 -6.19 -10.57
N ILE A 181 10.78 -6.09 -9.31
CA ILE A 181 12.17 -5.96 -8.88
C ILE A 181 12.50 -7.16 -7.99
N ASP A 182 13.55 -7.90 -8.38
CA ASP A 182 14.06 -9.03 -7.61
C ASP A 182 14.84 -8.54 -6.39
N TYR A 183 14.47 -9.00 -5.20
CA TYR A 183 15.07 -8.56 -3.95
C TYR A 183 16.53 -8.97 -3.79
N LYS A 184 16.96 -10.09 -4.37
CA LYS A 184 18.33 -10.59 -4.22
C LYS A 184 19.33 -9.80 -5.06
N SER A 185 18.87 -9.34 -6.22
CA SER A 185 19.69 -8.57 -7.15
C SER A 185 19.57 -7.05 -6.99
N PHE A 186 18.54 -6.57 -6.29
CA PHE A 186 18.35 -5.14 -6.05
C PHE A 186 19.52 -4.53 -5.28
N GLN A 187 20.03 -3.43 -5.79
CA GLN A 187 21.13 -2.68 -5.17
C GLN A 187 20.73 -1.25 -4.89
N PHE A 188 20.99 -0.79 -3.68
CA PHE A 188 20.95 0.59 -3.29
C PHE A 188 22.34 1.03 -2.84
N ASN A 189 22.90 2.04 -3.51
CA ASN A 189 24.28 2.50 -3.31
C ASN A 189 25.34 1.37 -3.36
N GLY A 190 25.15 0.39 -4.27
CA GLY A 190 26.04 -0.75 -4.46
C GLY A 190 25.87 -1.88 -3.42
N ILE A 191 24.88 -1.81 -2.53
CA ILE A 191 24.62 -2.80 -1.48
C ILE A 191 23.30 -3.53 -1.79
N ASN A 192 23.32 -4.87 -1.71
CA ASN A 192 22.13 -5.71 -1.87
C ASN A 192 21.29 -5.72 -0.57
N VAL A 193 20.58 -4.63 -0.30
CA VAL A 193 19.90 -4.36 0.97
C VAL A 193 18.76 -5.33 1.30
N PHE A 194 18.12 -5.91 0.28
CA PHE A 194 16.98 -6.82 0.43
C PHE A 194 17.30 -8.30 0.18
N SER A 195 18.58 -8.66 0.00
CA SER A 195 19.00 -10.04 -0.33
C SER A 195 18.69 -11.09 0.74
N ASN A 196 18.40 -10.66 1.96
CA ASN A 196 18.02 -11.52 3.09
C ASN A 196 16.50 -11.80 3.17
N ILE A 197 15.67 -11.19 2.32
CA ILE A 197 14.25 -11.51 2.23
C ILE A 197 14.08 -12.92 1.66
N LYS A 198 13.35 -13.78 2.40
CA LYS A 198 13.15 -15.20 2.03
C LYS A 198 11.69 -15.56 1.77
N GLN A 199 10.75 -14.73 2.21
CA GLN A 199 9.31 -15.01 2.16
C GLN A 199 8.74 -14.86 0.74
N VAL A 200 9.41 -14.05 -0.08
CA VAL A 200 9.01 -13.68 -1.44
C VAL A 200 10.26 -13.25 -2.22
N ASP A 201 10.32 -13.55 -3.50
CA ASP A 201 11.51 -13.24 -4.30
C ASP A 201 11.51 -11.82 -4.86
N THR A 202 10.33 -11.24 -5.11
CA THR A 202 10.20 -9.96 -5.85
C THR A 202 9.17 -9.02 -5.24
N CYS A 203 9.37 -7.71 -5.41
CA CYS A 203 8.33 -6.68 -5.29
C CYS A 203 7.69 -6.46 -6.66
N LYS A 204 6.36 -6.37 -6.71
CA LYS A 204 5.61 -6.31 -7.98
C LYS A 204 4.73 -5.09 -8.07
N SER A 205 4.76 -4.42 -9.21
CA SER A 205 3.72 -3.47 -9.60
C SER A 205 2.60 -4.19 -10.37
N LEU A 206 1.37 -3.82 -10.05
CA LEU A 206 0.17 -4.45 -10.56
C LEU A 206 -0.86 -3.38 -10.95
N VAL A 207 -1.64 -3.64 -12.00
CA VAL A 207 -2.73 -2.76 -12.44
C VAL A 207 -4.02 -3.55 -12.64
N LYS A 208 -5.15 -2.92 -12.34
CA LYS A 208 -6.47 -3.42 -12.68
C LYS A 208 -7.22 -2.37 -13.48
N ILE A 209 -7.65 -2.73 -14.69
CA ILE A 209 -8.48 -1.86 -15.52
C ILE A 209 -9.91 -1.97 -15.03
N LEU A 210 -10.55 -0.83 -14.82
CA LEU A 210 -11.95 -0.74 -14.41
C LEU A 210 -12.82 -0.56 -15.65
N ASN A 211 -13.79 -1.45 -15.79
CA ASN A 211 -14.82 -1.32 -16.84
C ASN A 211 -15.94 -0.47 -16.25
N ASN A 212 -15.95 0.80 -16.60
CA ASN A 212 -17.03 1.74 -16.28
C ASN A 212 -18.06 1.75 -17.39
#